data_1dad3f7b41338983201fbd9c1e08649a
#
_entry.id   1dad3f7b41338983201fbd9c1e08649a
#
_cell.length_a   1.000
_cell.length_b   1.000
_cell.length_c   1.000
_cell.angle_alpha   90.00
_cell.angle_beta   90.00
_cell.angle_gamma   90.00
#
_symmetry.space_group_name_H-M   'P 1'
#
loop_
_entity.id
_entity.type
_entity.pdbx_description
1 polymer ?
#
loop_
_entity_poly.entity_id
_entity_poly.type
_entity_poly.pdbx_seq_one_letter_code
_entity_poly.pdbx_strand_id
1 'polypeptide(L)'
;MIVNQSIIEKYNINVPDNTLFMNDGYCDLDSNGMPLSVDLELTDKFVKWKYQVNLYNKIINSTNVNSKDINILDIACGRGGGVSFYKEILNFKNVYGVDLNPNHIRLCEKNCKDIIFKTASAVELPFSDNSMDIITCVEADSYFRPYENYLEGVHRILKDDGVFIQASPYLYEIKSKILKYFKIIKVEDINNNVGMACAITKHLFKSDKKMLAVYGSDEPRYLDGSANYQIYVMKK
;
A
#
# COMPACT_ATOMS: atom_id res chain seq x y z
N MET A 1 -1.04 6.01 25.62
CA MET A 1 -1.11 5.91 24.14
C MET A 1 -2.51 5.46 23.81
N ILE A 2 -3.40 6.37 23.40
CA ILE A 2 -4.77 5.99 23.02
C ILE A 2 -4.66 5.55 21.56
N VAL A 3 -4.42 4.25 21.37
CA VAL A 3 -4.68 3.61 20.08
C VAL A 3 -6.16 3.87 19.79
N ASN A 4 -6.44 4.49 18.67
CA ASN A 4 -7.81 4.83 18.32
C ASN A 4 -8.54 3.52 17.97
N GLN A 5 -9.08 2.85 19.00
CA GLN A 5 -9.77 1.56 18.92
C GLN A 5 -10.88 1.60 17.88
N SER A 6 -11.46 2.79 17.64
CA SER A 6 -12.47 3.02 16.61
C SER A 6 -11.94 2.78 15.17
N ILE A 7 -10.64 2.98 14.91
CA ILE A 7 -10.03 2.72 13.60
C ILE A 7 -9.94 1.21 13.40
N ILE A 8 -9.43 0.48 14.40
CA ILE A 8 -9.33 -0.99 14.34
C ILE A 8 -10.73 -1.60 14.15
N GLU A 9 -11.72 -1.10 14.88
CA GLU A 9 -13.12 -1.55 14.79
C GLU A 9 -13.71 -1.28 13.40
N LYS A 10 -13.49 -0.09 12.82
CA LYS A 10 -13.98 0.27 11.49
C LYS A 10 -13.49 -0.71 10.40
N TYR A 11 -12.26 -1.20 10.49
CA TYR A 11 -11.68 -2.15 9.53
C TYR A 11 -11.86 -3.63 9.89
N ASN A 12 -12.31 -3.94 11.12
CA ASN A 12 -12.67 -5.31 11.52
C ASN A 12 -14.11 -5.70 11.11
N ILE A 13 -14.96 -4.71 10.83
CA ILE A 13 -16.38 -4.97 10.61
C ILE A 13 -16.61 -5.37 9.15
N ASN A 14 -16.97 -6.66 8.96
CA ASN A 14 -17.58 -7.21 7.75
C ASN A 14 -16.72 -7.39 6.48
N VAL A 15 -15.40 -7.30 6.55
CA VAL A 15 -14.55 -7.66 5.40
C VAL A 15 -14.43 -9.18 5.34
N PRO A 16 -14.78 -9.85 4.23
CA PRO A 16 -14.65 -11.31 4.10
C PRO A 16 -13.22 -11.80 4.39
N ASP A 17 -13.07 -12.95 5.06
CA ASP A 17 -11.74 -13.50 5.42
C ASP A 17 -10.83 -13.77 4.22
N ASN A 18 -11.43 -13.99 3.04
CA ASN A 18 -10.72 -14.20 1.79
C ASN A 18 -10.35 -12.89 1.05
N THR A 19 -10.61 -11.72 1.64
CA THR A 19 -10.16 -10.44 1.10
C THR A 19 -8.68 -10.28 1.40
N LEU A 20 -7.87 -10.27 0.37
CA LEU A 20 -6.41 -10.16 0.48
C LEU A 20 -5.92 -8.71 0.44
N PHE A 21 -6.48 -7.90 -0.45
CA PHE A 21 -6.13 -6.49 -0.63
C PHE A 21 -7.22 -5.57 -0.05
N MET A 22 -6.83 -4.35 0.31
CA MET A 22 -7.75 -3.30 0.81
C MET A 22 -7.45 -1.93 0.17
N ASN A 23 -6.62 -1.88 -0.87
CA ASN A 23 -6.33 -0.68 -1.64
C ASN A 23 -7.28 -0.51 -2.83
N ASP A 24 -7.37 0.71 -3.34
CA ASP A 24 -8.26 1.09 -4.45
C ASP A 24 -7.84 0.50 -5.80
N GLY A 25 -6.57 0.12 -5.94
CA GLY A 25 -6.04 -0.46 -7.17
C GLY A 25 -5.52 0.57 -8.17
N TYR A 26 -4.98 0.07 -9.28
CA TYR A 26 -4.42 0.86 -10.38
C TYR A 26 -4.62 0.13 -11.70
N CYS A 27 -4.97 0.84 -12.77
CA CYS A 27 -4.91 0.31 -14.12
C CYS A 27 -4.18 1.29 -15.05
N ASP A 28 -3.38 0.76 -15.97
CA ASP A 28 -2.79 1.55 -17.04
C ASP A 28 -3.88 1.99 -18.01
N LEU A 29 -3.75 3.20 -18.57
CA LEU A 29 -4.67 3.78 -19.52
C LEU A 29 -3.96 4.02 -20.84
N ASP A 30 -4.67 3.85 -21.97
CA ASP A 30 -4.20 4.27 -23.28
C ASP A 30 -4.31 5.80 -23.44
N SER A 31 -3.93 6.31 -24.63
CA SER A 31 -3.99 7.73 -24.96
C SER A 31 -5.42 8.34 -24.97
N ASN A 32 -6.44 7.50 -24.98
CA ASN A 32 -7.85 7.89 -24.95
C ASN A 32 -8.46 7.73 -23.53
N GLY A 33 -7.64 7.36 -22.53
CA GLY A 33 -8.09 7.11 -21.18
C GLY A 33 -8.80 5.77 -20.96
N MET A 34 -8.69 4.83 -21.91
CA MET A 34 -9.29 3.49 -21.80
C MET A 34 -8.36 2.54 -21.05
N PRO A 35 -8.91 1.64 -20.22
CA PRO A 35 -8.11 0.72 -19.43
C PRO A 35 -7.38 -0.30 -20.32
N LEU A 36 -6.08 -0.43 -20.09
CA LEU A 36 -5.26 -1.49 -20.66
C LEU A 36 -5.37 -2.77 -19.84
N SER A 37 -5.02 -3.90 -20.47
CA SER A 37 -4.90 -5.17 -19.75
C SER A 37 -3.73 -5.10 -18.75
N VAL A 38 -3.92 -5.70 -17.57
CA VAL A 38 -2.82 -5.87 -16.61
C VAL A 38 -1.91 -6.97 -17.14
N ASP A 39 -0.71 -6.58 -17.55
CA ASP A 39 0.32 -7.50 -18.09
C ASP A 39 1.20 -8.04 -16.94
N LEU A 40 0.61 -8.91 -16.13
CA LEU A 40 1.27 -9.60 -15.04
C LEU A 40 0.89 -11.07 -15.07
N GLU A 41 1.87 -11.96 -14.97
CA GLU A 41 1.63 -13.39 -14.74
C GLU A 41 1.16 -13.60 -13.29
N LEU A 42 -0.15 -13.62 -13.11
CA LEU A 42 -0.78 -13.77 -11.81
C LEU A 42 -1.24 -15.21 -11.58
N THR A 43 -0.95 -15.71 -10.39
CA THR A 43 -1.53 -16.99 -9.93
C THR A 43 -3.01 -16.81 -9.59
N ASP A 44 -3.77 -17.92 -9.47
CA ASP A 44 -5.21 -17.92 -9.13
C ASP A 44 -5.52 -17.12 -7.86
N LYS A 45 -4.57 -17.07 -6.92
CA LYS A 45 -4.65 -16.27 -5.69
C LYS A 45 -4.84 -14.78 -5.97
N PHE A 46 -4.20 -14.25 -7.02
CA PHE A 46 -4.11 -12.82 -7.32
C PHE A 46 -5.03 -12.37 -8.46
N VAL A 47 -5.50 -13.27 -9.33
CA VAL A 47 -6.25 -12.91 -10.55
C VAL A 47 -7.45 -11.99 -10.27
N LYS A 48 -8.24 -12.29 -9.24
CA LYS A 48 -9.40 -11.46 -8.87
C LYS A 48 -9.02 -10.08 -8.31
N TRP A 49 -7.77 -9.91 -7.90
CA TRP A 49 -7.21 -8.69 -7.30
C TRP A 49 -6.26 -7.96 -8.24
N LYS A 50 -6.33 -8.23 -9.54
CA LYS A 50 -5.35 -7.78 -10.53
C LYS A 50 -5.07 -6.26 -10.48
N TYR A 51 -6.08 -5.43 -10.26
CA TYR A 51 -5.91 -3.98 -10.16
C TYR A 51 -5.24 -3.57 -8.84
N GLN A 52 -5.60 -4.22 -7.73
CA GLN A 52 -4.98 -4.00 -6.42
C GLN A 52 -3.49 -4.42 -6.44
N VAL A 53 -3.20 -5.55 -7.05
CA VAL A 53 -1.82 -6.02 -7.31
C VAL A 53 -1.07 -5.04 -8.20
N ASN A 54 -1.72 -4.53 -9.25
CA ASN A 54 -1.07 -3.63 -10.20
C ASN A 54 -0.68 -2.29 -9.56
N LEU A 55 -1.38 -1.83 -8.53
CA LEU A 55 -0.93 -0.67 -7.74
C LEU A 55 0.43 -0.95 -7.07
N TYR A 56 0.59 -2.10 -6.42
CA TYR A 56 1.87 -2.49 -5.81
C TYR A 56 2.98 -2.67 -6.86
N ASN A 57 2.64 -3.24 -8.03
CA ASN A 57 3.57 -3.34 -9.15
C ASN A 57 4.00 -1.96 -9.65
N LYS A 58 3.07 -1.04 -9.83
CA LYS A 58 3.34 0.35 -10.22
C LYS A 58 4.27 1.05 -9.22
N ILE A 59 4.03 0.86 -7.92
CA ILE A 59 4.83 1.43 -6.83
C ILE A 59 6.28 0.93 -6.92
N ILE A 60 6.50 -0.37 -7.05
CA ILE A 60 7.86 -0.93 -7.14
C ILE A 60 8.55 -0.52 -8.45
N ASN A 61 7.84 -0.51 -9.56
CA ASN A 61 8.39 -0.06 -10.85
C ASN A 61 8.72 1.45 -10.89
N SER A 62 8.21 2.23 -9.92
CA SER A 62 8.61 3.62 -9.74
C SER A 62 10.01 3.76 -9.11
N THR A 63 10.62 2.67 -8.67
CA THR A 63 11.99 2.59 -8.18
C THR A 63 12.92 2.01 -9.26
N ASN A 64 14.22 2.25 -9.10
CA ASN A 64 15.24 1.62 -9.93
C ASN A 64 15.88 0.40 -9.25
N VAL A 65 15.16 -0.23 -8.28
CA VAL A 65 15.69 -1.36 -7.53
C VAL A 65 15.53 -2.64 -8.33
N ASN A 66 16.66 -3.24 -8.73
CA ASN A 66 16.70 -4.48 -9.51
C ASN A 66 17.12 -5.70 -8.69
N SER A 67 17.72 -5.52 -7.51
CA SER A 67 18.11 -6.63 -6.65
C SER A 67 16.91 -7.28 -5.99
N LYS A 68 16.93 -8.61 -5.90
CA LYS A 68 15.96 -9.40 -5.14
C LYS A 68 16.44 -9.74 -3.72
N ASP A 69 17.74 -9.59 -3.45
CA ASP A 69 18.35 -9.81 -2.13
C ASP A 69 18.35 -8.50 -1.32
N ILE A 70 17.16 -8.03 -0.96
CA ILE A 70 16.91 -6.80 -0.23
C ILE A 70 15.93 -7.04 0.90
N ASN A 71 15.90 -6.13 1.86
CA ASN A 71 14.90 -6.04 2.92
C ASN A 71 13.80 -5.05 2.49
N ILE A 72 12.60 -5.54 2.21
CA ILE A 72 11.43 -4.71 1.90
C ILE A 72 10.39 -4.78 3.01
N LEU A 73 9.93 -3.63 3.48
CA LEU A 73 8.89 -3.49 4.51
C LEU A 73 7.65 -2.81 3.93
N ASP A 74 6.48 -3.39 4.16
CA ASP A 74 5.18 -2.73 3.94
C ASP A 74 4.59 -2.28 5.28
N ILE A 75 4.40 -0.97 5.45
CA ILE A 75 3.83 -0.38 6.67
C ILE A 75 2.31 -0.27 6.50
N ALA A 76 1.57 -0.72 7.52
CA ALA A 76 0.14 -0.95 7.50
C ALA A 76 -0.24 -1.96 6.39
N CYS A 77 0.45 -3.10 6.40
CA CYS A 77 0.33 -4.14 5.37
C CYS A 77 -1.06 -4.78 5.27
N GLY A 78 -1.97 -4.43 6.15
CA GLY A 78 -3.34 -4.92 6.19
C GLY A 78 -3.40 -6.44 6.25
N ARG A 79 -4.07 -7.05 5.29
CA ARG A 79 -4.25 -8.52 5.20
C ARG A 79 -3.17 -9.22 4.37
N GLY A 80 -2.08 -8.53 4.07
CA GLY A 80 -0.87 -9.10 3.48
C GLY A 80 -0.86 -9.19 1.95
N GLY A 81 -1.77 -8.51 1.25
CA GLY A 81 -1.82 -8.56 -0.21
C GLY A 81 -0.54 -8.05 -0.86
N GLY A 82 -0.06 -6.87 -0.47
CA GLY A 82 1.17 -6.28 -1.00
C GLY A 82 2.40 -7.12 -0.70
N VAL A 83 2.59 -7.54 0.55
CA VAL A 83 3.74 -8.35 0.94
C VAL A 83 3.73 -9.74 0.29
N SER A 84 2.53 -10.35 0.07
CA SER A 84 2.41 -11.58 -0.69
C SER A 84 2.85 -11.39 -2.14
N PHE A 85 2.44 -10.29 -2.78
CA PHE A 85 2.88 -9.94 -4.13
C PHE A 85 4.40 -9.77 -4.19
N TYR A 86 5.00 -9.06 -3.23
CA TYR A 86 6.45 -8.90 -3.14
C TYR A 86 7.18 -10.24 -3.02
N LYS A 87 6.65 -11.16 -2.23
CA LYS A 87 7.25 -12.47 -2.00
C LYS A 87 7.03 -13.44 -3.15
N GLU A 88 5.77 -13.62 -3.56
CA GLU A 88 5.36 -14.73 -4.43
C GLU A 88 5.53 -14.40 -5.93
N ILE A 89 5.37 -13.14 -6.32
CA ILE A 89 5.45 -12.73 -7.74
C ILE A 89 6.80 -12.05 -8.02
N LEU A 90 7.19 -11.08 -7.18
CA LEU A 90 8.45 -10.36 -7.40
C LEU A 90 9.67 -11.11 -6.85
N ASN A 91 9.47 -12.17 -6.04
CA ASN A 91 10.52 -13.02 -5.49
C ASN A 91 11.57 -12.26 -4.65
N PHE A 92 11.15 -11.23 -3.90
CA PHE A 92 12.04 -10.59 -2.94
C PHE A 92 12.39 -11.56 -1.80
N LYS A 93 13.67 -11.57 -1.38
CA LYS A 93 14.18 -12.54 -0.41
C LYS A 93 13.65 -12.27 0.99
N ASN A 94 13.76 -11.05 1.48
CA ASN A 94 13.39 -10.68 2.84
C ASN A 94 12.23 -9.68 2.82
N VAL A 95 11.04 -10.18 3.08
CA VAL A 95 9.79 -9.39 3.06
C VAL A 95 9.26 -9.27 4.48
N TYR A 96 8.91 -8.06 4.86
CA TYR A 96 8.39 -7.70 6.18
C TYR A 96 7.05 -6.99 6.04
N GLY A 97 6.14 -7.26 6.96
CA GLY A 97 4.87 -6.55 7.09
C GLY A 97 4.61 -6.10 8.51
N VAL A 98 4.14 -4.88 8.68
CA VAL A 98 3.69 -4.38 9.99
C VAL A 98 2.29 -3.81 9.87
N ASP A 99 1.43 -4.15 10.82
CA ASP A 99 0.08 -3.60 10.93
C ASP A 99 -0.29 -3.43 12.42
N LEU A 100 -1.09 -2.43 12.72
CA LEU A 100 -1.55 -2.17 14.08
C LEU A 100 -2.58 -3.21 14.54
N ASN A 101 -3.32 -3.81 13.61
CA ASN A 101 -4.40 -4.74 13.88
C ASN A 101 -3.88 -6.18 14.01
N PRO A 102 -3.91 -6.79 15.23
CA PRO A 102 -3.42 -8.14 15.43
C PRO A 102 -4.24 -9.20 14.67
N ASN A 103 -5.50 -8.90 14.31
CA ASN A 103 -6.31 -9.81 13.50
C ASN A 103 -5.80 -9.87 12.04
N HIS A 104 -5.36 -8.72 11.50
CA HIS A 104 -4.73 -8.69 10.18
C HIS A 104 -3.44 -9.52 10.19
N ILE A 105 -2.59 -9.31 11.19
CA ILE A 105 -1.33 -10.06 11.30
C ILE A 105 -1.58 -11.57 11.42
N ARG A 106 -2.55 -12.01 12.24
CA ARG A 106 -2.91 -13.43 12.31
C ARG A 106 -3.37 -14.00 10.96
N LEU A 107 -4.13 -13.23 10.18
CA LEU A 107 -4.53 -13.65 8.82
C LEU A 107 -3.32 -13.73 7.88
N CYS A 108 -2.40 -12.77 7.97
CA CYS A 108 -1.16 -12.77 7.20
C CYS A 108 -0.31 -14.01 7.51
N GLU A 109 -0.04 -14.30 8.78
CA GLU A 109 0.73 -15.46 9.23
C GLU A 109 0.11 -16.78 8.76
N LYS A 110 -1.23 -16.86 8.74
CA LYS A 110 -1.96 -18.04 8.24
C LYS A 110 -1.82 -18.21 6.72
N ASN A 111 -1.85 -17.12 5.94
CA ASN A 111 -2.05 -17.16 4.49
C ASN A 111 -0.78 -16.88 3.68
N CYS A 112 0.27 -16.36 4.32
CA CYS A 112 1.50 -15.93 3.64
C CYS A 112 2.69 -16.65 4.28
N LYS A 113 3.52 -17.32 3.45
CA LYS A 113 4.70 -18.07 3.89
C LYS A 113 5.97 -17.24 3.67
N ASP A 114 6.97 -17.48 4.50
CA ASP A 114 8.32 -16.91 4.36
C ASP A 114 8.33 -15.36 4.35
N ILE A 115 7.41 -14.76 5.11
CA ILE A 115 7.28 -13.32 5.35
C ILE A 115 7.30 -13.09 6.86
N ILE A 116 8.02 -12.06 7.31
CA ILE A 116 8.10 -11.70 8.73
C ILE A 116 7.06 -10.64 9.04
N PHE A 117 6.11 -10.97 9.93
CA PHE A 117 5.07 -10.04 10.36
C PHE A 117 5.27 -9.58 11.80
N LYS A 118 4.86 -8.33 12.07
CA LYS A 118 4.81 -7.77 13.43
C LYS A 118 3.54 -6.97 13.65
N THR A 119 2.88 -7.19 14.77
CA THR A 119 1.83 -6.28 15.25
C THR A 119 2.51 -5.07 15.90
N ALA A 120 2.46 -3.91 15.25
CA ALA A 120 3.07 -2.68 15.75
C ALA A 120 2.43 -1.43 15.16
N SER A 121 2.62 -0.31 15.84
CA SER A 121 2.23 1.01 15.34
C SER A 121 3.22 1.54 14.32
N ALA A 122 2.72 2.18 13.26
CA ALA A 122 3.56 2.87 12.29
C ALA A 122 4.39 4.01 12.89
N VAL A 123 3.97 4.57 14.04
CA VAL A 123 4.70 5.62 14.74
C VAL A 123 5.72 5.09 15.75
N GLU A 124 5.84 3.75 15.88
CA GLU A 124 6.80 3.08 16.76
C GLU A 124 7.26 1.77 16.09
N LEU A 125 8.04 1.91 15.02
CA LEU A 125 8.45 0.79 14.18
C LEU A 125 9.53 -0.08 14.88
N PRO A 126 9.27 -1.40 15.06
CA PRO A 126 10.13 -2.30 15.84
C PRO A 126 11.26 -2.92 14.99
N PHE A 127 11.99 -2.09 14.27
CA PHE A 127 13.10 -2.48 13.43
C PHE A 127 14.36 -1.69 13.78
N SER A 128 15.52 -2.28 13.52
CA SER A 128 16.81 -1.63 13.77
C SER A 128 17.03 -0.46 12.80
N ASP A 129 17.87 0.47 13.19
CA ASP A 129 18.31 1.57 12.34
C ASP A 129 18.98 1.05 11.08
N ASN A 130 18.79 1.73 9.96
CA ASN A 130 19.40 1.40 8.66
C ASN A 130 19.24 -0.08 8.25
N SER A 131 18.05 -0.65 8.47
CA SER A 131 17.78 -2.07 8.22
C SER A 131 16.98 -2.38 6.96
N MET A 132 16.28 -1.39 6.39
CA MET A 132 15.40 -1.59 5.25
C MET A 132 15.94 -0.92 3.99
N ASP A 133 15.93 -1.67 2.88
CA ASP A 133 16.32 -1.16 1.56
C ASP A 133 15.15 -0.44 0.89
N ILE A 134 13.94 -1.01 1.02
CA ILE A 134 12.71 -0.41 0.52
C ILE A 134 11.68 -0.39 1.65
N ILE A 135 10.97 0.72 1.77
CA ILE A 135 9.79 0.85 2.62
C ILE A 135 8.63 1.31 1.76
N THR A 136 7.48 0.65 1.87
CA THR A 136 6.23 1.04 1.24
C THR A 136 5.17 1.37 2.26
N CYS A 137 4.29 2.32 1.93
CA CYS A 137 3.05 2.59 2.66
C CYS A 137 1.96 2.98 1.66
N VAL A 138 0.88 2.20 1.62
CA VAL A 138 -0.21 2.36 0.65
C VAL A 138 -1.50 2.66 1.39
N GLU A 139 -2.08 3.85 1.14
CA GLU A 139 -3.40 4.29 1.61
C GLU A 139 -3.63 4.32 3.13
N ALA A 140 -2.56 4.36 3.93
CA ALA A 140 -2.69 4.28 5.39
C ALA A 140 -2.22 5.53 6.15
N ASP A 141 -1.53 6.44 5.49
CA ASP A 141 -0.86 7.61 6.09
C ASP A 141 -1.81 8.56 6.82
N SER A 142 -3.05 8.68 6.37
CA SER A 142 -4.08 9.52 7.01
C SER A 142 -4.44 9.09 8.45
N TYR A 143 -4.08 7.87 8.84
CA TYR A 143 -4.36 7.31 10.18
C TYR A 143 -3.24 7.49 11.18
N PHE A 144 -2.02 7.87 10.75
CA PHE A 144 -0.86 7.94 11.63
C PHE A 144 -0.83 9.24 12.44
N ARG A 145 -0.74 9.11 13.76
CA ARG A 145 -0.67 10.26 14.67
C ARG A 145 0.24 9.94 15.86
N PRO A 146 1.23 10.80 16.22
CA PRO A 146 1.66 11.98 15.44
C PRO A 146 2.34 11.58 14.12
N TYR A 147 2.09 12.32 13.06
CA TYR A 147 2.63 12.01 11.72
C TYR A 147 4.15 12.15 11.66
N GLU A 148 4.71 13.11 12.41
CA GLU A 148 6.14 13.33 12.54
C GLU A 148 6.86 12.09 13.09
N ASN A 149 6.33 11.44 14.13
CA ASN A 149 6.92 10.22 14.70
C ASN A 149 6.96 9.07 13.65
N TYR A 150 5.94 9.00 12.78
CA TYR A 150 5.95 8.05 11.68
C TYR A 150 7.11 8.34 10.71
N LEU A 151 7.28 9.58 10.27
CA LEU A 151 8.35 9.96 9.36
C LEU A 151 9.75 9.77 9.99
N GLU A 152 9.92 10.10 11.28
CA GLU A 152 11.14 9.84 12.03
C GLU A 152 11.46 8.35 12.11
N GLY A 153 10.44 7.53 12.42
CA GLY A 153 10.57 6.08 12.46
C GLY A 153 10.99 5.49 11.11
N VAL A 154 10.35 5.92 10.02
CA VAL A 154 10.71 5.50 8.65
C VAL A 154 12.13 5.95 8.30
N HIS A 155 12.48 7.22 8.57
CA HIS A 155 13.82 7.75 8.32
C HIS A 155 14.88 6.96 9.08
N ARG A 156 14.65 6.62 10.35
CA ARG A 156 15.56 5.87 11.19
C ARG A 156 15.88 4.47 10.62
N ILE A 157 14.84 3.72 10.24
CA ILE A 157 15.01 2.32 9.78
C ILE A 157 15.40 2.18 8.32
N LEU A 158 15.17 3.22 7.48
CA LEU A 158 15.58 3.22 6.08
C LEU A 158 17.11 3.31 5.99
N LYS A 159 17.74 2.55 5.09
CA LYS A 159 19.17 2.67 4.77
C LYS A 159 19.45 4.00 4.06
N ASP A 160 20.70 4.45 4.07
CA ASP A 160 21.10 5.74 3.48
C ASP A 160 20.89 5.78 1.96
N ASP A 161 21.05 4.65 1.28
CA ASP A 161 20.75 4.46 -0.14
C ASP A 161 19.34 3.88 -0.40
N GLY A 162 18.58 3.64 0.67
CA GLY A 162 17.24 3.08 0.63
C GLY A 162 16.20 4.00 -0.02
N VAL A 163 15.06 3.42 -0.35
CA VAL A 163 13.94 4.13 -0.99
C VAL A 163 12.67 3.97 -0.15
N PHE A 164 12.07 5.08 0.19
CA PHE A 164 10.73 5.12 0.79
C PHE A 164 9.70 5.53 -0.26
N ILE A 165 8.63 4.73 -0.40
CA ILE A 165 7.55 4.98 -1.35
C ILE A 165 6.24 5.05 -0.60
N GLN A 166 5.53 6.13 -0.82
CA GLN A 166 4.20 6.33 -0.27
C GLN A 166 3.20 6.60 -1.39
N ALA A 167 2.07 5.90 -1.37
CA ALA A 167 1.00 6.04 -2.34
C ALA A 167 -0.32 6.32 -1.61
N SER A 168 -0.93 7.48 -1.86
CA SER A 168 -2.12 7.92 -1.12
C SER A 168 -2.79 9.11 -1.81
N PRO A 169 -4.12 9.30 -1.62
CA PRO A 169 -4.82 10.51 -2.06
C PRO A 169 -4.55 11.76 -1.21
N TYR A 170 -3.77 11.66 -0.13
CA TYR A 170 -3.57 12.75 0.86
C TYR A 170 -2.15 13.32 0.88
N LEU A 171 -1.24 12.87 0.00
CA LEU A 171 0.18 13.23 0.05
C LEU A 171 0.44 14.73 -0.15
N TYR A 172 -0.38 15.39 -0.96
CA TYR A 172 -0.24 16.84 -1.18
C TYR A 172 -0.35 17.64 0.11
N GLU A 173 -1.28 17.28 0.99
CA GLU A 173 -1.53 17.97 2.27
C GLU A 173 -0.37 17.83 3.27
N ILE A 174 0.38 16.74 3.19
CA ILE A 174 1.48 16.43 4.14
C ILE A 174 2.87 16.62 3.54
N LYS A 175 2.96 17.08 2.30
CA LYS A 175 4.23 17.27 1.58
C LYS A 175 5.25 18.10 2.37
N SER A 176 4.82 19.18 3.02
CA SER A 176 5.71 20.03 3.82
C SER A 176 6.32 19.32 5.03
N LYS A 177 5.62 18.33 5.60
CA LYS A 177 6.14 17.49 6.69
C LYS A 177 7.13 16.49 6.15
N ILE A 178 6.83 15.83 5.01
CA ILE A 178 7.71 14.87 4.34
C ILE A 178 9.06 15.52 4.02
N LEU A 179 9.08 16.74 3.49
CA LEU A 179 10.29 17.45 3.10
C LEU A 179 11.22 17.81 4.27
N LYS A 180 10.80 17.67 5.53
CA LYS A 180 11.67 17.81 6.71
C LYS A 180 12.59 16.61 6.93
N TYR A 181 12.22 15.44 6.43
CA TYR A 181 12.90 14.17 6.67
C TYR A 181 13.46 13.53 5.39
N PHE A 182 12.83 13.81 4.24
CA PHE A 182 13.13 13.12 2.98
C PHE A 182 13.25 14.10 1.83
N LYS A 183 14.12 13.74 0.88
CA LYS A 183 14.15 14.32 -0.46
C LYS A 183 13.19 13.56 -1.35
N ILE A 184 12.17 14.25 -1.87
CA ILE A 184 11.27 13.68 -2.88
C ILE A 184 12.04 13.65 -4.21
N ILE A 185 12.27 12.45 -4.77
CA ILE A 185 13.00 12.26 -6.03
C ILE A 185 12.08 12.06 -7.23
N LYS A 186 10.82 11.63 -6.97
CA LYS A 186 9.80 11.47 -8.01
C LYS A 186 8.42 11.68 -7.41
N VAL A 187 7.55 12.31 -8.17
CA VAL A 187 6.10 12.40 -7.91
C VAL A 187 5.37 11.92 -9.15
N GLU A 188 4.44 11.01 -8.99
CA GLU A 188 3.55 10.57 -10.05
C GLU A 188 2.10 10.83 -9.63
N ASP A 189 1.34 11.54 -10.46
CA ASP A 189 -0.10 11.64 -10.35
C ASP A 189 -0.73 10.44 -11.06
N ILE A 190 -1.50 9.65 -10.33
CA ILE A 190 -2.15 8.44 -10.84
C ILE A 190 -3.67 8.47 -10.61
N ASN A 191 -4.21 9.65 -10.40
CA ASN A 191 -5.60 9.86 -10.01
C ASN A 191 -6.60 9.18 -10.97
N ASN A 192 -6.45 9.44 -12.28
CA ASN A 192 -7.32 8.84 -13.29
C ASN A 192 -7.19 7.30 -13.36
N ASN A 193 -5.97 6.80 -13.18
CA ASN A 193 -5.67 5.37 -13.19
C ASN A 193 -6.34 4.65 -12.03
N VAL A 194 -6.30 5.25 -10.83
CA VAL A 194 -6.95 4.72 -9.62
C VAL A 194 -8.47 4.84 -9.77
N GLY A 195 -8.98 5.99 -10.22
CA GLY A 195 -10.42 6.18 -10.45
C GLY A 195 -11.01 5.13 -11.40
N MET A 196 -10.31 4.83 -12.49
CA MET A 196 -10.73 3.79 -13.44
C MET A 196 -10.66 2.39 -12.81
N ALA A 197 -9.62 2.08 -12.05
CA ALA A 197 -9.50 0.80 -11.34
C ALA A 197 -10.65 0.60 -10.33
N CYS A 198 -11.01 1.65 -9.58
CA CYS A 198 -12.16 1.65 -8.68
C CYS A 198 -13.47 1.38 -9.43
N ALA A 199 -13.71 2.07 -10.56
CA ALA A 199 -14.92 1.88 -11.38
C ALA A 199 -15.06 0.43 -11.85
N ILE A 200 -13.99 -0.15 -12.35
CA ILE A 200 -13.97 -1.55 -12.80
C ILE A 200 -14.16 -2.50 -11.63
N THR A 201 -13.46 -2.30 -10.53
CA THR A 201 -13.54 -3.15 -9.33
C THR A 201 -14.97 -3.15 -8.76
N LYS A 202 -15.58 -1.97 -8.66
CA LYS A 202 -16.98 -1.81 -8.25
C LYS A 202 -17.94 -2.58 -9.15
N HIS A 203 -17.73 -2.54 -10.47
CA HIS A 203 -18.53 -3.30 -11.42
C HIS A 203 -18.36 -4.81 -11.24
N LEU A 204 -17.11 -5.28 -11.04
CA LEU A 204 -16.82 -6.71 -10.83
C LEU A 204 -17.48 -7.25 -9.55
N PHE A 205 -17.54 -6.46 -8.50
CA PHE A 205 -18.10 -6.85 -7.20
C PHE A 205 -19.55 -6.39 -6.98
N LYS A 206 -20.26 -5.89 -8.00
CA LYS A 206 -21.62 -5.34 -7.87
C LYS A 206 -22.65 -6.26 -7.21
N SER A 207 -22.47 -7.58 -7.32
CA SER A 207 -23.34 -8.59 -6.67
C SER A 207 -22.88 -8.98 -5.26
N ASP A 208 -21.68 -8.60 -4.84
CA ASP A 208 -21.13 -8.89 -3.52
C ASP A 208 -21.18 -7.62 -2.64
N LYS A 209 -22.22 -7.50 -1.83
CA LYS A 209 -22.45 -6.31 -0.97
C LYS A 209 -21.29 -6.05 0.00
N LYS A 210 -20.59 -7.11 0.46
CA LYS A 210 -19.48 -6.95 1.40
C LYS A 210 -18.25 -6.40 0.69
N MET A 211 -17.95 -6.93 -0.50
CA MET A 211 -16.85 -6.42 -1.33
C MET A 211 -17.13 -5.02 -1.82
N LEU A 212 -18.38 -4.73 -2.21
CA LEU A 212 -18.78 -3.39 -2.63
C LEU A 212 -18.61 -2.35 -1.51
N ALA A 213 -18.82 -2.74 -0.25
CA ALA A 213 -18.57 -1.85 0.89
C ALA A 213 -17.08 -1.55 1.12
N VAL A 214 -16.18 -2.42 0.68
CA VAL A 214 -14.73 -2.20 0.75
C VAL A 214 -14.24 -1.28 -0.38
N TYR A 215 -14.72 -1.48 -1.61
CA TYR A 215 -14.17 -0.85 -2.82
C TYR A 215 -15.11 0.16 -3.50
N GLY A 216 -16.30 0.38 -2.99
CA GLY A 216 -17.34 1.12 -3.71
C GLY A 216 -17.44 2.62 -3.45
N SER A 217 -16.69 3.17 -2.49
CA SER A 217 -16.97 4.51 -1.96
C SER A 217 -16.19 5.65 -2.61
N ASP A 218 -14.99 5.41 -3.13
CA ASP A 218 -14.05 6.49 -3.44
C ASP A 218 -13.91 6.85 -4.93
N GLU A 219 -14.47 6.02 -5.84
CA GLU A 219 -14.44 6.26 -7.29
C GLU A 219 -14.82 7.69 -7.73
N PRO A 220 -15.93 8.27 -7.26
CA PRO A 220 -16.32 9.61 -7.72
C PRO A 220 -15.28 10.68 -7.40
N ARG A 221 -14.60 10.57 -6.26
CA ARG A 221 -13.60 11.54 -5.80
C ARG A 221 -12.36 11.60 -6.69
N TYR A 222 -11.99 10.48 -7.31
CA TYR A 222 -10.88 10.43 -8.25
C TYR A 222 -11.25 10.98 -9.62
N LEU A 223 -12.47 10.71 -10.09
CA LEU A 223 -12.92 11.12 -11.41
C LEU A 223 -13.37 12.59 -11.46
N ASP A 224 -13.88 13.15 -10.36
CA ASP A 224 -14.30 14.56 -10.27
C ASP A 224 -13.15 15.51 -9.81
N GLY A 225 -11.98 14.93 -9.50
CA GLY A 225 -10.80 15.70 -9.09
C GLY A 225 -10.83 16.18 -7.63
N SER A 226 -11.79 15.73 -6.81
CA SER A 226 -11.84 16.07 -5.37
C SER A 226 -10.84 15.28 -4.53
N ALA A 227 -10.24 14.22 -5.07
CA ALA A 227 -9.08 13.54 -4.52
C ALA A 227 -7.89 13.66 -5.46
N ASN A 228 -6.67 13.55 -4.92
CA ASN A 228 -5.45 13.67 -5.69
C ASN A 228 -4.49 12.52 -5.33
N TYR A 229 -4.67 11.39 -6.00
CA TYR A 229 -3.87 10.21 -5.72
C TYR A 229 -2.47 10.30 -6.33
N GLN A 230 -1.46 10.29 -5.48
CA GLN A 230 -0.07 10.44 -5.88
C GLN A 230 0.81 9.31 -5.34
N ILE A 231 1.88 9.02 -6.06
CA ILE A 231 3.01 8.23 -5.59
C ILE A 231 4.18 9.17 -5.35
N TYR A 232 4.73 9.17 -4.14
CA TYR A 232 5.97 9.84 -3.78
C TYR A 232 7.08 8.80 -3.62
N VAL A 233 8.16 8.97 -4.38
CA VAL A 233 9.40 8.19 -4.23
C VAL A 233 10.42 9.09 -3.56
N MET A 234 10.97 8.64 -2.44
CA MET A 234 11.73 9.46 -1.50
C MET A 234 13.02 8.77 -1.09
N LYS A 235 14.03 9.57 -0.77
CA LYS A 235 15.30 9.16 -0.16
C LYS A 235 15.60 10.02 1.06
N LYS A 236 16.50 9.52 1.92
CA LYS A 236 17.08 10.35 2.98
C LYS A 236 17.75 11.61 2.42
#